data_9a0111481934397f04023188777a02a3
#
_entry.id   9a0111481934397f04023188777a02a3
#
_cell.length_a   1.000
_cell.length_b   1.000
_cell.length_c   1.000
_cell.angle_alpha   90.00
_cell.angle_beta   90.00
_cell.angle_gamma   90.00
#
_symmetry.space_group_name_H-M   'P 1'
#
loop_
_entity.id
_entity.type
_entity.pdbx_description
1 polymer ?
#
loop_
_entity_poly.entity_id
_entity_poly.type
_entity_poly.pdbx_seq_one_letter_code
_entity_poly.pdbx_strand_id
1 'polypeptide(L)'
;IPGIRGIGNSIIYLIDRYDTGKNELSIYDIDFEYLPGVDSQPNGAGFKLIDHLTHNVYGGRMKYWADYYEKLFNFREIRYFDIKGEYTGLTSKALTAPDGKIRIPLNEEGEGGKGQIEEFLREFNGEGIQHIALICDDLVACWDRLKTLGVPFMTAPPAAYYEMLDGRLPGHGQPVDALKMRGILLDGTTEGGEPRLLLQIFAQAQVGPVFFEFIQRKGDYKDGFGEGNFKALFESMERDQVERGVLKVEEKV
;
A
#
# COMPACT_ATOMS: atom_id res chain seq x y z
N ILE A 1 -7.11 2.10 27.58
CA ILE A 1 -5.90 2.30 26.75
C ILE A 1 -5.84 3.77 26.39
N PRO A 2 -4.74 4.51 26.67
CA PRO A 2 -4.59 5.88 26.23
C PRO A 2 -4.52 5.94 24.70
N GLY A 3 -5.16 6.96 24.13
CA GLY A 3 -5.19 7.16 22.69
C GLY A 3 -5.28 8.63 22.32
N ILE A 4 -4.86 8.96 21.12
CA ILE A 4 -4.93 10.29 20.54
C ILE A 4 -5.71 10.25 19.22
N ARG A 5 -6.35 11.36 18.88
CA ARG A 5 -7.08 11.45 17.60
C ARG A 5 -6.09 11.58 16.44
N GLY A 6 -6.21 10.66 15.49
CA GLY A 6 -5.47 10.63 14.25
C GLY A 6 -6.30 11.07 13.06
N ILE A 7 -5.85 10.67 11.87
CA ILE A 7 -6.49 10.99 10.59
C ILE A 7 -7.95 10.52 10.57
N GLY A 8 -8.85 11.35 10.01
CA GLY A 8 -10.26 11.01 9.81
C GLY A 8 -11.00 10.61 11.09
N ASN A 9 -10.65 11.18 12.23
CA ASN A 9 -11.15 10.81 13.55
C ASN A 9 -10.80 9.39 14.01
N SER A 10 -9.88 8.69 13.34
CA SER A 10 -9.31 7.46 13.87
C SER A 10 -8.64 7.70 15.23
N ILE A 11 -8.45 6.65 16.00
CA ILE A 11 -7.75 6.72 17.28
C ILE A 11 -6.46 5.94 17.18
N ILE A 12 -5.36 6.59 17.50
CA ILE A 12 -4.06 5.95 17.65
C ILE A 12 -3.93 5.57 19.13
N TYR A 13 -4.02 4.28 19.42
CA TYR A 13 -3.83 3.75 20.76
C TYR A 13 -2.35 3.61 21.09
N LEU A 14 -1.97 4.00 22.29
CA LEU A 14 -0.63 3.84 22.83
C LEU A 14 -0.61 2.57 23.69
N ILE A 15 -0.08 1.49 23.11
CA ILE A 15 -0.07 0.16 23.72
C ILE A 15 1.31 -0.10 24.31
N ASP A 16 1.39 -0.31 25.61
CA ASP A 16 2.62 -0.61 26.35
C ASP A 16 2.80 -2.10 26.64
N ARG A 17 1.76 -2.92 26.40
CA ARG A 17 1.78 -4.36 26.61
C ARG A 17 1.53 -5.10 25.28
N TYR A 18 2.61 -5.57 24.72
CA TYR A 18 2.61 -6.29 23.46
C TYR A 18 3.51 -7.51 23.58
N ASP A 19 3.00 -8.70 23.26
CA ASP A 19 3.80 -9.92 23.27
C ASP A 19 4.87 -9.85 22.18
N THR A 20 6.12 -9.85 22.61
CA THR A 20 7.30 -9.85 21.74
C THR A 20 7.76 -11.27 21.36
N GLY A 21 6.93 -12.29 21.59
CA GLY A 21 7.27 -13.71 21.41
C GLY A 21 7.98 -14.34 22.62
N LYS A 22 7.96 -13.66 23.77
CA LYS A 22 8.58 -14.11 25.02
C LYS A 22 7.58 -14.65 26.05
N ASN A 23 6.35 -14.98 25.63
CA ASN A 23 5.22 -15.33 26.49
C ASN A 23 4.87 -14.22 27.52
N GLU A 24 5.03 -12.97 27.12
CA GLU A 24 4.60 -11.83 27.90
C GLU A 24 3.09 -11.61 27.70
N LEU A 25 2.40 -11.22 28.76
CA LEU A 25 0.98 -10.86 28.66
C LEU A 25 0.79 -9.66 27.73
N SER A 26 -0.01 -9.84 26.71
CA SER A 26 -0.42 -8.77 25.80
C SER A 26 -1.70 -8.10 26.29
N ILE A 27 -2.05 -6.97 25.66
CA ILE A 27 -3.34 -6.32 25.85
C ILE A 27 -4.51 -7.27 25.56
N TYR A 28 -4.35 -8.18 24.60
CA TYR A 28 -5.40 -9.14 24.21
C TYR A 28 -5.69 -10.15 25.31
N ASP A 29 -4.68 -10.50 26.13
CA ASP A 29 -4.85 -11.41 27.25
C ASP A 29 -5.50 -10.76 28.48
N ILE A 30 -5.49 -9.41 28.54
CA ILE A 30 -5.92 -8.64 29.71
C ILE A 30 -7.29 -8.01 29.47
N ASP A 31 -7.50 -7.38 28.33
CA ASP A 31 -8.67 -6.54 28.04
C ASP A 31 -9.70 -7.20 27.10
N PHE A 32 -9.40 -8.40 26.57
CA PHE A 32 -10.25 -9.11 25.63
C PHE A 32 -10.50 -10.56 26.08
N GLU A 33 -11.61 -11.15 25.66
CA GLU A 33 -11.92 -12.56 25.80
C GLU A 33 -11.74 -13.24 24.43
N TYR A 34 -10.98 -14.32 24.40
CA TYR A 34 -10.87 -15.15 23.20
C TYR A 34 -12.18 -15.88 22.93
N LEU A 35 -12.63 -15.87 21.68
CA LEU A 35 -13.84 -16.60 21.28
C LEU A 35 -13.62 -18.11 21.43
N PRO A 36 -14.53 -18.83 22.14
CA PRO A 36 -14.39 -20.27 22.32
C PRO A 36 -14.38 -21.01 20.97
N GLY A 37 -13.42 -21.93 20.80
CA GLY A 37 -13.31 -22.77 19.61
C GLY A 37 -12.79 -22.09 18.36
N VAL A 38 -12.37 -20.83 18.45
CA VAL A 38 -11.73 -20.10 17.35
C VAL A 38 -10.19 -20.20 17.52
N ASP A 39 -9.51 -20.65 16.48
CA ASP A 39 -8.05 -20.60 16.43
C ASP A 39 -7.61 -19.13 16.32
N SER A 40 -6.89 -18.63 17.31
CA SER A 40 -6.37 -17.27 17.34
C SER A 40 -5.18 -17.07 16.39
N GLN A 41 -4.57 -18.16 15.91
CA GLN A 41 -3.43 -18.15 14.99
C GLN A 41 -3.65 -19.11 13.81
N PRO A 42 -4.69 -18.90 12.99
CA PRO A 42 -4.96 -19.80 11.87
C PRO A 42 -3.86 -19.72 10.83
N ASN A 43 -3.68 -20.79 10.05
CA ASN A 43 -2.80 -20.78 8.90
C ASN A 43 -3.23 -19.72 7.91
N GLY A 44 -2.47 -18.63 7.83
CA GLY A 44 -2.71 -17.49 6.95
C GLY A 44 -2.18 -17.70 5.53
N ALA A 45 -2.10 -16.61 4.78
CA ALA A 45 -1.55 -16.56 3.43
C ALA A 45 -0.03 -16.26 3.40
N GLY A 46 0.66 -16.26 4.55
CA GLY A 46 2.10 -16.08 4.64
C GLY A 46 2.55 -14.63 4.91
N PHE A 47 1.63 -13.76 5.31
CA PHE A 47 1.99 -12.39 5.70
C PHE A 47 2.62 -12.36 7.08
N LYS A 48 3.59 -11.45 7.25
CA LYS A 48 4.41 -11.35 8.45
C LYS A 48 4.22 -10.03 9.19
N LEU A 49 4.19 -8.92 8.45
CA LEU A 49 4.18 -7.56 8.99
C LEU A 49 3.29 -6.65 8.15
N ILE A 50 2.83 -5.57 8.78
CA ILE A 50 2.35 -4.39 8.08
C ILE A 50 3.59 -3.58 7.67
N ASP A 51 3.77 -3.35 6.38
CA ASP A 51 4.90 -2.58 5.84
C ASP A 51 4.62 -1.07 5.89
N HIS A 52 3.45 -0.65 5.42
CA HIS A 52 3.05 0.76 5.46
C HIS A 52 1.53 0.94 5.47
N LEU A 53 1.11 2.15 5.85
CA LEU A 53 -0.29 2.59 5.92
C LEU A 53 -0.42 3.87 5.09
N THR A 54 -0.93 3.77 3.87
CA THR A 54 -1.09 4.93 3.00
C THR A 54 -2.35 5.70 3.35
N HIS A 55 -2.21 6.99 3.54
CA HIS A 55 -3.30 7.91 3.88
C HIS A 55 -3.67 8.79 2.69
N ASN A 56 -4.95 8.96 2.43
CA ASN A 56 -5.45 9.99 1.54
C ASN A 56 -5.95 11.19 2.34
N VAL A 57 -5.52 12.37 1.94
CA VAL A 57 -5.83 13.64 2.61
C VAL A 57 -6.48 14.63 1.66
N TYR A 58 -7.25 15.58 2.19
CA TYR A 58 -7.80 16.68 1.40
C TYR A 58 -6.71 17.58 0.83
N GLY A 59 -6.99 18.24 -0.28
CA GLY A 59 -6.12 19.24 -0.89
C GLY A 59 -5.64 20.29 0.12
N GLY A 60 -4.32 20.54 0.19
CA GLY A 60 -3.68 21.43 1.15
C GLY A 60 -3.49 20.87 2.57
N ARG A 61 -3.85 19.60 2.81
CA ARG A 61 -3.75 18.99 4.14
C ARG A 61 -2.52 18.11 4.34
N MET A 62 -1.77 17.77 3.30
CA MET A 62 -0.57 16.93 3.40
C MET A 62 0.43 17.47 4.44
N LYS A 63 0.71 18.78 4.38
CA LYS A 63 1.62 19.40 5.35
C LYS A 63 1.11 19.30 6.80
N TYR A 64 -0.17 19.48 7.02
CA TYR A 64 -0.77 19.35 8.35
C TYR A 64 -0.55 17.96 8.95
N TRP A 65 -0.81 16.91 8.16
CA TRP A 65 -0.65 15.54 8.64
C TRP A 65 0.83 15.13 8.74
N ALA A 66 1.69 15.61 7.85
CA ALA A 66 3.14 15.42 8.00
C ALA A 66 3.64 16.05 9.31
N ASP A 67 3.31 17.32 9.56
CA ASP A 67 3.66 18.00 10.80
C ASP A 67 3.11 17.29 12.05
N TYR A 68 1.91 16.69 11.96
CA TYR A 68 1.30 15.91 13.04
C TYR A 68 2.18 14.71 13.41
N TYR A 69 2.57 13.89 12.44
CA TYR A 69 3.42 12.71 12.67
C TYR A 69 4.84 13.10 13.08
N GLU A 70 5.40 14.15 12.50
CA GLU A 70 6.72 14.66 12.84
C GLU A 70 6.78 15.16 14.29
N LYS A 71 5.80 15.96 14.71
CA LYS A 71 5.79 16.57 16.05
C LYS A 71 5.44 15.60 17.17
N LEU A 72 4.50 14.69 16.94
CA LEU A 72 4.03 13.78 17.99
C LEU A 72 4.85 12.48 18.07
N PHE A 73 5.37 12.00 16.95
CA PHE A 73 6.02 10.69 16.88
C PHE A 73 7.43 10.73 16.29
N ASN A 74 7.96 11.93 16.02
CA ASN A 74 9.32 12.10 15.51
C ASN A 74 9.55 11.45 14.13
N PHE A 75 8.50 11.31 13.34
CA PHE A 75 8.60 10.84 11.96
C PHE A 75 9.44 11.79 11.13
N ARG A 76 9.98 11.29 10.02
CA ARG A 76 10.76 12.07 9.05
C ARG A 76 10.29 11.77 7.65
N GLU A 77 10.27 12.81 6.82
CA GLU A 77 10.10 12.65 5.38
C GLU A 77 11.31 11.92 4.79
N ILE A 78 11.05 10.86 4.01
CA ILE A 78 12.09 10.11 3.32
C ILE A 78 11.98 10.20 1.80
N ARG A 79 10.79 10.48 1.27
CA ARG A 79 10.51 10.61 -0.16
C ARG A 79 9.35 11.58 -0.42
N TYR A 80 9.41 12.23 -1.57
CA TYR A 80 8.33 13.03 -2.14
C TYR A 80 8.15 12.68 -3.61
N PHE A 81 6.91 12.49 -4.06
CA PHE A 81 6.57 12.10 -5.42
C PHE A 81 5.52 13.04 -5.99
N ASP A 82 5.68 13.41 -7.26
CA ASP A 82 4.66 14.04 -8.10
C ASP A 82 4.32 13.05 -9.21
N ILE A 83 3.15 12.42 -9.10
CA ILE A 83 2.71 11.33 -9.97
C ILE A 83 1.66 11.86 -10.91
N LYS A 84 1.87 11.68 -12.22
CA LYS A 84 0.92 12.06 -13.26
C LYS A 84 0.48 10.82 -14.02
N GLY A 85 -0.83 10.55 -13.99
CA GLY A 85 -1.49 9.54 -14.81
C GLY A 85 -1.87 10.07 -16.18
N GLU A 86 -2.75 9.36 -16.85
CA GLU A 86 -3.26 9.76 -18.17
C GLU A 86 -4.28 10.90 -18.04
N TYR A 87 -5.10 10.90 -17.00
CA TYR A 87 -6.22 11.82 -16.82
C TYR A 87 -6.10 12.68 -15.55
N THR A 88 -5.46 12.16 -14.52
CA THR A 88 -5.38 12.81 -13.20
C THR A 88 -3.95 12.76 -12.67
N GLY A 89 -3.71 13.28 -11.48
CA GLY A 89 -2.41 13.24 -10.82
C GLY A 89 -2.54 13.29 -9.31
N LEU A 90 -1.47 12.93 -8.62
CA LEU A 90 -1.38 13.07 -7.17
C LEU A 90 0.04 13.43 -6.74
N THR A 91 0.14 14.03 -5.58
CA THR A 91 1.42 14.17 -4.86
C THR A 91 1.43 13.23 -3.67
N SER A 92 2.57 12.64 -3.39
CA SER A 92 2.76 11.73 -2.27
C SER A 92 4.00 12.09 -1.47
N LYS A 93 3.88 12.05 -0.15
CA LYS A 93 4.95 12.28 0.80
C LYS A 93 5.08 11.07 1.73
N ALA A 94 6.17 10.34 1.64
CA ALA A 94 6.41 9.19 2.50
C ALA A 94 7.15 9.61 3.77
N LEU A 95 6.54 9.28 4.91
CA LEU A 95 7.10 9.48 6.24
C LEU A 95 7.53 8.14 6.84
N THR A 96 8.56 8.15 7.67
CA THR A 96 8.99 6.97 8.44
C THR A 96 9.22 7.32 9.91
N ALA A 97 8.91 6.37 10.79
CA ALA A 97 9.26 6.43 12.20
C ALA A 97 10.78 6.38 12.41
N PRO A 98 11.31 6.85 13.57
CA PRO A 98 12.75 6.85 13.85
C PRO A 98 13.43 5.49 13.76
N ASP A 99 12.70 4.41 14.07
CA ASP A 99 13.19 3.03 13.98
C ASP A 99 12.98 2.38 12.61
N GLY A 100 12.37 3.10 11.65
CA GLY A 100 12.10 2.63 10.28
C GLY A 100 11.01 1.57 10.16
N LYS A 101 10.31 1.20 11.25
CA LYS A 101 9.33 0.11 11.23
C LYS A 101 7.93 0.55 10.82
N ILE A 102 7.58 1.82 11.06
CA ILE A 102 6.28 2.38 10.68
C ILE A 102 6.50 3.37 9.55
N ARG A 103 5.82 3.17 8.43
CA ARG A 103 5.87 4.02 7.26
C ARG A 103 4.48 4.50 6.91
N ILE A 104 4.35 5.77 6.61
CA ILE A 104 3.07 6.41 6.29
C ILE A 104 3.25 7.29 5.05
N PRO A 105 2.91 6.80 3.85
CA PRO A 105 2.71 7.65 2.70
C PRO A 105 1.44 8.50 2.89
N LEU A 106 1.55 9.79 2.60
CA LEU A 106 0.43 10.74 2.56
C LEU A 106 0.19 11.14 1.12
N ASN A 107 -1.01 10.90 0.60
CA ASN A 107 -1.40 11.23 -0.75
C ASN A 107 -2.39 12.39 -0.77
N GLU A 108 -2.15 13.34 -1.64
CA GLU A 108 -3.00 14.51 -1.89
C GLU A 108 -3.30 14.61 -3.38
N GLU A 109 -4.54 14.95 -3.75
CA GLU A 109 -4.94 15.11 -5.15
C GLU A 109 -4.08 16.18 -5.82
N GLY A 110 -3.62 15.89 -7.04
CA GLY A 110 -2.87 16.83 -7.86
C GLY A 110 -3.77 17.90 -8.50
N GLU A 111 -3.16 18.74 -9.33
CA GLU A 111 -3.91 19.73 -10.11
C GLU A 111 -4.86 19.04 -11.10
N GLY A 112 -6.13 19.47 -11.10
CA GLY A 112 -7.16 18.94 -11.99
C GLY A 112 -8.33 18.26 -11.28
N GLY A 113 -8.14 17.73 -10.08
CA GLY A 113 -9.20 17.09 -9.27
C GLY A 113 -9.88 15.89 -9.93
N LYS A 114 -10.85 15.28 -9.23
CA LYS A 114 -11.70 14.17 -9.71
C LYS A 114 -10.97 12.83 -9.95
N GLY A 115 -9.78 12.67 -9.38
CA GLY A 115 -9.04 11.41 -9.40
C GLY A 115 -9.46 10.44 -8.29
N GLN A 116 -8.63 9.41 -8.12
CA GLN A 116 -8.86 8.35 -7.13
C GLN A 116 -8.87 8.82 -5.68
N ILE A 117 -8.16 9.92 -5.36
CA ILE A 117 -8.12 10.44 -3.99
C ILE A 117 -9.44 11.12 -3.66
N GLU A 118 -9.98 11.94 -4.57
CA GLU A 118 -11.30 12.56 -4.38
C GLU A 118 -12.40 11.50 -4.27
N GLU A 119 -12.35 10.44 -5.09
CA GLU A 119 -13.27 9.32 -5.00
C GLU A 119 -13.21 8.68 -3.61
N PHE A 120 -11.99 8.34 -3.14
CA PHE A 120 -11.79 7.78 -1.81
C PHE A 120 -12.35 8.69 -0.71
N LEU A 121 -11.99 9.98 -0.72
CA LEU A 121 -12.43 10.93 0.31
C LEU A 121 -13.96 11.06 0.37
N ARG A 122 -14.62 10.99 -0.77
CA ARG A 122 -16.09 11.01 -0.86
C ARG A 122 -16.70 9.72 -0.30
N GLU A 123 -16.20 8.54 -0.71
CA GLU A 123 -16.74 7.25 -0.30
C GLU A 123 -16.41 6.91 1.15
N PHE A 124 -15.20 7.25 1.60
CA PHE A 124 -14.76 7.08 2.97
C PHE A 124 -15.41 8.11 3.92
N ASN A 125 -15.98 9.17 3.35
CA ASN A 125 -16.55 10.32 4.06
C ASN A 125 -15.51 11.08 4.90
N GLY A 126 -14.33 11.29 4.35
CA GLY A 126 -13.25 12.05 4.99
C GLY A 126 -11.84 11.55 4.65
N GLU A 127 -10.86 12.13 5.31
CA GLU A 127 -9.46 11.68 5.25
C GLU A 127 -9.30 10.34 5.97
N GLY A 128 -8.39 9.47 5.51
CA GLY A 128 -8.20 8.18 6.16
C GLY A 128 -7.14 7.31 5.51
N ILE A 129 -6.99 6.10 6.03
CA ILE A 129 -6.12 5.07 5.48
C ILE A 129 -6.78 4.53 4.21
N GLN A 130 -6.11 4.74 3.06
CA GLN A 130 -6.55 4.22 1.76
C GLN A 130 -6.22 2.73 1.63
N HIS A 131 -4.96 2.37 1.95
CA HIS A 131 -4.56 0.96 1.92
C HIS A 131 -3.57 0.60 3.01
N ILE A 132 -3.53 -0.70 3.27
CA ILE A 132 -2.63 -1.36 4.21
C ILE A 132 -1.75 -2.31 3.41
N ALA A 133 -0.44 -2.07 3.42
CA ALA A 133 0.52 -2.95 2.75
C ALA A 133 1.02 -4.04 3.69
N LEU A 134 0.90 -5.29 3.24
CA LEU A 134 1.32 -6.49 3.97
C LEU A 134 2.52 -7.14 3.27
N ILE A 135 3.59 -7.41 4.03
CA ILE A 135 4.80 -8.05 3.50
C ILE A 135 4.78 -9.56 3.71
N CYS A 136 5.27 -10.29 2.70
CA CYS A 136 5.52 -11.74 2.74
C CYS A 136 6.90 -12.08 2.16
N ASP A 137 7.34 -13.33 2.32
CA ASP A 137 8.60 -13.81 1.76
C ASP A 137 8.47 -14.32 0.32
N ASP A 138 7.28 -14.76 -0.07
CA ASP A 138 6.98 -15.29 -1.41
C ASP A 138 5.60 -14.79 -1.87
N LEU A 139 5.61 -13.73 -2.68
CA LEU A 139 4.38 -13.10 -3.14
C LEU A 139 3.62 -13.98 -4.14
N VAL A 140 4.32 -14.82 -4.90
CA VAL A 140 3.69 -15.75 -5.84
C VAL A 140 2.87 -16.80 -5.07
N ALA A 141 3.47 -17.41 -4.05
CA ALA A 141 2.77 -18.39 -3.19
C ALA A 141 1.62 -17.73 -2.40
N CYS A 142 1.85 -16.52 -1.86
CA CYS A 142 0.79 -15.75 -1.19
C CYS A 142 -0.37 -15.45 -2.12
N TRP A 143 -0.10 -15.02 -3.34
CA TRP A 143 -1.13 -14.73 -4.35
C TRP A 143 -1.95 -15.98 -4.67
N ASP A 144 -1.31 -17.12 -4.93
CA ASP A 144 -1.99 -18.39 -5.23
C ASP A 144 -2.91 -18.79 -4.06
N ARG A 145 -2.47 -18.58 -2.81
CA ARG A 145 -3.28 -18.83 -1.62
C ARG A 145 -4.46 -17.87 -1.52
N LEU A 146 -4.24 -16.57 -1.69
CA LEU A 146 -5.30 -15.55 -1.65
C LEU A 146 -6.34 -15.78 -2.75
N LYS A 147 -5.90 -16.17 -3.94
CA LYS A 147 -6.80 -16.50 -5.05
C LYS A 147 -7.69 -17.69 -4.72
N THR A 148 -7.15 -18.72 -4.07
CA THR A 148 -7.91 -19.87 -3.60
C THR A 148 -8.95 -19.48 -2.54
N LEU A 149 -8.64 -18.46 -1.72
CA LEU A 149 -9.55 -17.90 -0.73
C LEU A 149 -10.59 -16.93 -1.31
N GLY A 150 -10.55 -16.67 -2.63
CA GLY A 150 -11.52 -15.83 -3.31
C GLY A 150 -11.23 -14.33 -3.23
N VAL A 151 -10.03 -13.91 -2.84
CA VAL A 151 -9.66 -12.49 -2.82
C VAL A 151 -9.63 -11.93 -4.23
N PRO A 152 -10.41 -10.89 -4.54
CA PRO A 152 -10.37 -10.22 -5.84
C PRO A 152 -9.18 -9.25 -5.90
N PHE A 153 -8.50 -9.22 -7.05
CA PHE A 153 -7.40 -8.30 -7.32
C PHE A 153 -7.81 -7.20 -8.30
N MET A 154 -7.15 -6.05 -8.22
CA MET A 154 -7.30 -4.98 -9.20
C MET A 154 -6.89 -5.44 -10.59
N THR A 155 -7.34 -4.72 -11.62
CA THR A 155 -6.99 -4.99 -13.01
C THR A 155 -5.48 -5.02 -13.20
N ALA A 156 -4.99 -6.10 -13.81
CA ALA A 156 -3.57 -6.24 -14.09
C ALA A 156 -3.07 -5.17 -15.08
N PRO A 157 -1.82 -4.73 -15.00
CA PRO A 157 -1.24 -3.85 -15.99
C PRO A 157 -1.23 -4.50 -17.38
N PRO A 158 -1.17 -3.70 -18.46
CA PRO A 158 -1.17 -4.23 -19.83
C PRO A 158 0.09 -5.08 -20.11
N ALA A 159 0.02 -5.94 -21.11
CA ALA A 159 1.12 -6.82 -21.51
C ALA A 159 2.43 -6.07 -21.74
N ALA A 160 2.36 -4.88 -22.34
CA ALA A 160 3.52 -4.02 -22.59
C ALA A 160 4.33 -3.67 -21.31
N TYR A 161 3.67 -3.59 -20.16
CA TYR A 161 4.37 -3.39 -18.89
C TYR A 161 5.42 -4.49 -18.63
N TYR A 162 5.03 -5.76 -18.85
CA TYR A 162 5.90 -6.92 -18.62
C TYR A 162 6.97 -7.06 -19.69
N GLU A 163 6.69 -6.70 -20.93
CA GLU A 163 7.63 -6.70 -22.05
C GLU A 163 8.78 -5.70 -21.87
N MET A 164 8.54 -4.62 -21.11
CA MET A 164 9.55 -3.61 -20.79
C MET A 164 10.40 -3.94 -19.56
N LEU A 165 10.08 -4.99 -18.77
CA LEU A 165 10.77 -5.27 -17.51
C LEU A 165 12.27 -5.54 -17.68
N ASP A 166 12.66 -6.37 -18.63
CA ASP A 166 14.07 -6.68 -18.88
C ASP A 166 14.88 -5.45 -19.31
N GLY A 167 14.26 -4.53 -20.04
CA GLY A 167 14.89 -3.25 -20.40
C GLY A 167 14.97 -2.26 -19.23
N ARG A 168 13.97 -2.25 -18.35
CA ARG A 168 13.88 -1.35 -17.19
C ARG A 168 14.75 -1.83 -16.02
N LEU A 169 14.82 -3.13 -15.81
CA LEU A 169 15.56 -3.78 -14.72
C LEU A 169 16.42 -4.93 -15.27
N PRO A 170 17.48 -4.64 -16.03
CA PRO A 170 18.31 -5.69 -16.65
C PRO A 170 18.89 -6.64 -15.61
N GLY A 171 18.71 -7.95 -15.79
CA GLY A 171 19.25 -8.96 -14.87
C GLY A 171 18.48 -9.11 -13.57
N HIS A 172 17.23 -8.66 -13.47
CA HIS A 172 16.39 -8.78 -12.28
C HIS A 172 16.12 -10.24 -11.84
N GLY A 173 16.25 -11.23 -12.74
CA GLY A 173 16.16 -12.66 -12.42
C GLY A 173 14.77 -13.15 -11.97
N GLN A 174 13.70 -12.37 -12.19
CA GLN A 174 12.35 -12.79 -11.82
C GLN A 174 11.66 -13.45 -13.02
N PRO A 175 10.79 -14.47 -12.80
CA PRO A 175 10.07 -15.16 -13.87
C PRO A 175 8.93 -14.27 -14.41
N VAL A 176 9.18 -13.50 -15.45
CA VAL A 176 8.25 -12.49 -16.02
C VAL A 176 6.88 -13.09 -16.33
N ASP A 177 6.82 -14.28 -16.94
CA ASP A 177 5.55 -14.94 -17.24
C ASP A 177 4.71 -15.26 -16.00
N ALA A 178 5.37 -15.65 -14.90
CA ALA A 178 4.68 -15.91 -13.63
C ALA A 178 4.14 -14.63 -13.00
N LEU A 179 4.86 -13.51 -13.13
CA LEU A 179 4.39 -12.19 -12.68
C LEU A 179 3.22 -11.71 -13.54
N LYS A 180 3.34 -11.81 -14.87
CA LYS A 180 2.30 -11.42 -15.83
C LYS A 180 0.99 -12.18 -15.63
N MET A 181 1.06 -13.49 -15.42
CA MET A 181 -0.11 -14.34 -15.17
C MET A 181 -0.90 -13.90 -13.94
N ARG A 182 -0.24 -13.33 -12.94
CA ARG A 182 -0.83 -12.93 -11.67
C ARG A 182 -1.09 -11.42 -11.55
N GLY A 183 -0.64 -10.63 -12.50
CA GLY A 183 -0.73 -9.17 -12.41
C GLY A 183 0.25 -8.56 -11.41
N ILE A 184 1.31 -9.28 -11.01
CA ILE A 184 2.30 -8.80 -10.05
C ILE A 184 3.22 -7.78 -10.72
N LEU A 185 3.36 -6.63 -10.10
CA LEU A 185 4.25 -5.54 -10.50
C LEU A 185 5.66 -5.76 -9.93
N LEU A 186 6.67 -5.30 -10.66
CA LEU A 186 8.07 -5.39 -10.27
C LEU A 186 8.74 -4.02 -10.37
N ASP A 187 9.36 -3.59 -9.29
CA ASP A 187 10.19 -2.38 -9.24
C ASP A 187 11.50 -2.64 -8.50
N GLY A 188 12.41 -1.67 -8.53
CA GLY A 188 13.68 -1.75 -7.82
C GLY A 188 14.86 -1.26 -8.64
N THR A 189 16.03 -1.81 -8.34
CA THR A 189 17.26 -1.54 -9.08
C THR A 189 18.13 -2.77 -9.17
N THR A 190 18.81 -2.92 -10.30
CA THR A 190 19.83 -3.93 -10.55
C THR A 190 21.24 -3.35 -10.62
N GLU A 191 21.37 -2.05 -10.33
CA GLU A 191 22.65 -1.37 -10.29
C GLU A 191 23.42 -1.68 -8.99
N GLY A 192 24.73 -1.83 -9.12
CA GLY A 192 25.65 -1.94 -7.97
C GLY A 192 25.75 -3.31 -7.34
N GLY A 193 25.34 -4.40 -8.02
CA GLY A 193 25.52 -5.77 -7.54
C GLY A 193 24.25 -6.61 -7.52
N GLU A 194 23.87 -7.20 -6.37
CA GLU A 194 22.65 -7.99 -6.29
C GLU A 194 21.39 -7.15 -6.48
N PRO A 195 20.41 -7.67 -7.24
CA PRO A 195 19.14 -6.97 -7.46
C PRO A 195 18.42 -6.65 -6.14
N ARG A 196 18.00 -5.40 -5.99
CA ARG A 196 17.15 -4.94 -4.89
C ARG A 196 15.76 -4.65 -5.45
N LEU A 197 14.79 -5.52 -5.15
CA LEU A 197 13.52 -5.57 -5.84
C LEU A 197 12.35 -5.47 -4.89
N LEU A 198 11.26 -4.92 -5.40
CA LEU A 198 9.94 -4.89 -4.79
C LEU A 198 8.92 -5.51 -5.76
N LEU A 199 8.26 -6.56 -5.31
CA LEU A 199 7.11 -7.13 -5.97
C LEU A 199 5.86 -6.60 -5.27
N GLN A 200 4.84 -6.20 -6.03
CA GLN A 200 3.60 -5.60 -5.50
C GLN A 200 2.38 -6.12 -6.24
N ILE A 201 1.28 -6.27 -5.52
CA ILE A 201 -0.04 -6.46 -6.11
C ILE A 201 -1.11 -5.89 -5.17
N PHE A 202 -2.25 -5.46 -5.74
CA PHE A 202 -3.31 -4.77 -5.03
C PHE A 202 -4.61 -5.56 -5.12
N ALA A 203 -5.25 -5.74 -3.96
CA ALA A 203 -6.62 -6.26 -3.92
C ALA A 203 -7.61 -5.16 -4.31
N GLN A 204 -8.79 -5.54 -4.78
CA GLN A 204 -9.92 -4.63 -4.84
C GLN A 204 -10.32 -4.16 -3.44
N ALA A 205 -11.09 -3.09 -3.34
CA ALA A 205 -11.59 -2.58 -2.07
C ALA A 205 -12.35 -3.67 -1.29
N GLN A 206 -12.04 -3.80 0.00
CA GLN A 206 -12.57 -4.85 0.88
C GLN A 206 -13.41 -4.29 2.03
N VAL A 207 -13.10 -3.09 2.50
CA VAL A 207 -13.81 -2.44 3.62
C VAL A 207 -14.13 -1.01 3.20
N GLY A 208 -15.32 -0.79 2.65
CA GLY A 208 -15.60 0.47 1.96
C GLY A 208 -14.56 0.69 0.85
N PRO A 209 -14.01 1.90 0.68
CA PRO A 209 -12.98 2.16 -0.33
C PRO A 209 -11.56 1.72 0.09
N VAL A 210 -11.40 1.10 1.27
CA VAL A 210 -10.08 0.64 1.76
C VAL A 210 -9.69 -0.68 1.12
N PHE A 211 -8.44 -0.80 0.69
CA PHE A 211 -7.90 -2.01 0.09
C PHE A 211 -6.59 -2.47 0.72
N PHE A 212 -6.11 -3.65 0.32
CA PHE A 212 -4.84 -4.19 0.74
C PHE A 212 -3.85 -4.23 -0.42
N GLU A 213 -2.61 -3.90 -0.11
CA GLU A 213 -1.45 -4.13 -0.95
C GLU A 213 -0.67 -5.32 -0.40
N PHE A 214 -0.19 -6.20 -1.27
CA PHE A 214 0.64 -7.33 -0.89
C PHE A 214 2.00 -7.17 -1.55
N ILE A 215 3.07 -7.27 -0.74
CA ILE A 215 4.43 -7.00 -1.21
C ILE A 215 5.42 -8.08 -0.81
N GLN A 216 6.45 -8.20 -1.64
CA GLN A 216 7.69 -8.91 -1.31
C GLN A 216 8.88 -8.03 -1.61
N ARG A 217 9.78 -7.86 -0.64
CA ARG A 217 11.06 -7.16 -0.80
C ARG A 217 12.17 -8.18 -0.97
N LYS A 218 13.00 -8.05 -2.02
CA LYS A 218 14.17 -8.90 -2.29
C LYS A 218 15.44 -8.06 -2.28
N GLY A 219 16.53 -8.64 -1.78
CA GLY A 219 17.74 -7.88 -1.50
C GLY A 219 17.50 -6.83 -0.41
N ASP A 220 18.37 -5.86 -0.28
CA ASP A 220 18.23 -4.81 0.73
C ASP A 220 17.38 -3.61 0.23
N TYR A 221 16.19 -3.91 -0.34
CA TYR A 221 15.24 -2.89 -0.81
C TYR A 221 14.36 -2.38 0.33
N LYS A 222 14.92 -1.53 1.21
CA LYS A 222 14.25 -1.08 2.43
C LYS A 222 13.40 0.19 2.24
N ASP A 223 13.85 1.11 1.40
CA ASP A 223 13.34 2.49 1.39
C ASP A 223 12.49 2.84 0.16
N GLY A 224 12.26 1.89 -0.76
CA GLY A 224 11.43 2.09 -1.93
C GLY A 224 9.97 1.70 -1.69
N PHE A 225 9.06 2.42 -2.34
CA PHE A 225 7.61 2.17 -2.33
C PHE A 225 7.09 1.69 -3.69
N GLY A 226 8.00 1.31 -4.61
CA GLY A 226 7.63 0.92 -5.95
C GLY A 226 7.39 2.11 -6.89
N GLU A 227 8.24 3.10 -6.80
CA GLU A 227 8.13 4.36 -7.56
C GLU A 227 8.01 4.12 -9.06
N GLY A 228 8.77 3.15 -9.58
CA GLY A 228 8.68 2.75 -10.99
C GLY A 228 7.35 2.09 -11.36
N ASN A 229 6.57 1.65 -10.37
CA ASN A 229 5.24 1.07 -10.55
C ASN A 229 4.11 2.07 -10.34
N PHE A 230 4.36 3.24 -9.75
CA PHE A 230 3.31 4.22 -9.43
C PHE A 230 2.46 4.58 -10.65
N LYS A 231 3.12 4.83 -11.78
CA LYS A 231 2.40 5.13 -13.01
C LYS A 231 1.48 3.98 -13.43
N ALA A 232 1.98 2.74 -13.40
CA ALA A 232 1.20 1.57 -13.79
C ALA A 232 0.02 1.30 -12.85
N LEU A 233 0.21 1.48 -11.54
CA LEU A 233 -0.87 1.39 -10.55
C LEU A 233 -1.90 2.48 -10.77
N PHE A 234 -1.45 3.72 -10.91
CA PHE A 234 -2.31 4.87 -11.08
C PHE A 234 -3.19 4.74 -12.34
N GLU A 235 -2.59 4.38 -13.48
CA GLU A 235 -3.32 4.10 -14.73
C GLU A 235 -4.27 2.91 -14.61
N SER A 236 -3.95 1.91 -13.78
CA SER A 236 -4.86 0.78 -13.50
C SER A 236 -6.09 1.24 -12.72
N MET A 237 -5.91 2.11 -11.72
CA MET A 237 -7.01 2.67 -10.93
C MET A 237 -7.88 3.63 -11.78
N GLU A 238 -7.26 4.44 -12.63
CA GLU A 238 -7.99 5.31 -13.58
C GLU A 238 -8.87 4.50 -14.53
N ARG A 239 -8.36 3.39 -15.07
CA ARG A 239 -9.13 2.48 -15.92
C ARG A 239 -10.32 1.87 -15.19
N ASP A 240 -10.12 1.41 -13.97
CA ASP A 240 -11.22 0.91 -13.13
C ASP A 240 -12.28 1.99 -12.89
N GLN A 241 -11.89 3.25 -12.65
CA GLN A 241 -12.81 4.38 -12.52
C GLN A 241 -13.58 4.66 -13.83
N VAL A 242 -12.93 4.54 -14.98
CA VAL A 242 -13.59 4.69 -16.30
C VAL A 242 -14.58 3.56 -16.50
N GLU A 243 -14.23 2.31 -16.23
CA GLU A 243 -15.11 1.14 -16.37
C GLU A 243 -16.34 1.24 -15.47
N ARG A 244 -16.19 1.75 -14.25
CA ARG A 244 -17.30 2.00 -13.32
C ARG A 244 -18.09 3.29 -13.63
N GLY A 245 -17.66 4.08 -14.61
CA GLY A 245 -18.30 5.35 -15.00
C GLY A 245 -18.11 6.49 -14.00
N VAL A 246 -17.16 6.37 -13.07
CA VAL A 246 -16.79 7.44 -12.12
C VAL A 246 -15.97 8.51 -12.81
N LEU A 247 -14.99 8.11 -13.62
CA LEU A 247 -14.21 9.00 -14.46
C LEU A 247 -14.80 9.00 -15.88
N LYS A 248 -15.21 10.16 -16.37
CA LYS A 248 -15.71 10.34 -17.74
C LYS A 248 -14.57 10.82 -18.62
N VAL A 249 -14.23 10.02 -19.61
CA VAL A 249 -13.27 10.40 -20.66
C VAL A 249 -14.04 11.07 -21.79
N GLU A 250 -13.74 12.32 -22.09
CA GLU A 250 -14.21 12.95 -23.32
C GLU A 250 -13.45 12.32 -24.49
N GLU A 251 -14.18 11.66 -25.39
CA GLU A 251 -13.57 11.20 -26.65
C GLU A 251 -13.01 12.43 -27.36
N LYS A 252 -11.69 12.46 -27.52
CA LYS A 252 -11.06 13.45 -28.38
C LYS A 252 -11.49 13.13 -29.82
N VAL A 253 -12.43 13.94 -30.33
CA VAL A 253 -12.86 13.96 -31.75
C VAL A 253 -11.71 14.46 -32.62
#